data_14c75901b90a9402f871503d07ee7343
#
_entry.id   14c75901b90a9402f871503d07ee7343
#
_cell.length_a   1.000
_cell.length_b   1.000
_cell.length_c   1.000
_cell.angle_alpha   90.00
_cell.angle_beta   90.00
_cell.angle_gamma   90.00
#
_symmetry.space_group_name_H-M   'P 1'
#
loop_
_entity.id
_entity.type
_entity.pdbx_description
1 polymer ?
#
loop_
_entity_poly.entity_id
_entity_poly.type
_entity_poly.pdbx_seq_one_letter_code
_entity_poly.pdbx_strand_id
1 'polypeptide(L)'
;MSLENLPYAGLRVVEFTHMVMGPTCGMVLADLGAEVIKIEPPEGDSTRQLIGSGAGFFALFNRNKKSIALDLHTAQGKEAALRLIATADIVSENFRPGTMARLGLDYATLRQLNERLIYVSHKGFLPGPYDHRTALDEVVQMMGGLAYMTGREGDPLRAGSSVNDIMGGMFGAIGAMAALAQRDHPTNGTGIGQEVHSALFENNVFLVAQHMMQFAVTGAPAAPMPSRISAWGIYDVFTVKGGGQIFLAVVSDSQWAVFCTAFALAELLADPRLVTNNDRVRARSWLMPVLRLHMQAFTAAELGGVFEQNGLPFAPITRPEDLFADPHLLATGGLARLVLNDGRSTQVPLMPITLDGKRPGLRSNPPQLGEHTDALLTEVGYTEAEIMALRAAGSAA
;
A
#
# COMPACT_ATOMS: atom_id res chain seq x y z
N MET A 1 3.96 9.59 19.54
CA MET A 1 4.89 8.62 20.17
C MET A 1 6.30 9.16 20.00
N SER A 2 7.16 9.12 21.03
CA SER A 2 8.59 9.33 20.84
C SER A 2 9.18 8.14 20.08
N LEU A 3 10.29 8.33 19.37
CA LEU A 3 10.97 7.28 18.60
C LEU A 3 11.27 6.04 19.46
N GLU A 4 11.76 6.25 20.67
CA GLU A 4 12.13 5.20 21.63
C GLU A 4 10.98 4.26 22.02
N ASN A 5 9.75 4.70 21.86
CA ASN A 5 8.55 3.91 22.19
C ASN A 5 7.92 3.22 20.95
N LEU A 6 8.58 3.27 19.81
CA LEU A 6 8.11 2.57 18.61
C LEU A 6 8.66 1.14 18.56
N PRO A 7 7.90 0.18 18.00
CA PRO A 7 8.24 -1.25 18.07
C PRO A 7 9.60 -1.62 17.49
N TYR A 8 10.05 -0.88 16.49
CA TYR A 8 11.32 -1.14 15.78
C TYR A 8 12.39 -0.08 16.03
N ALA A 9 12.27 0.69 17.12
CA ALA A 9 13.34 1.58 17.55
C ALA A 9 14.64 0.75 17.77
N GLY A 10 15.74 1.23 17.17
CA GLY A 10 17.04 0.55 17.22
C GLY A 10 17.29 -0.48 16.12
N LEU A 11 16.27 -0.85 15.31
CA LEU A 11 16.49 -1.67 14.13
C LEU A 11 16.97 -0.80 12.95
N ARG A 12 17.92 -1.33 12.17
CA ARG A 12 18.47 -0.70 10.98
C ARG A 12 18.09 -1.46 9.71
N VAL A 13 17.60 -0.72 8.74
CA VAL A 13 17.24 -1.21 7.41
C VAL A 13 18.07 -0.47 6.37
N VAL A 14 18.71 -1.22 5.47
CA VAL A 14 19.35 -0.66 4.26
C VAL A 14 18.52 -1.06 3.06
N GLU A 15 18.05 -0.09 2.27
CA GLU A 15 17.18 -0.38 1.13
C GLU A 15 17.78 0.08 -0.20
N PHE A 16 17.67 -0.80 -1.20
CA PHE A 16 17.97 -0.61 -2.62
C PHE A 16 16.67 -0.64 -3.40
N THR A 17 15.81 0.34 -3.15
CA THR A 17 14.43 0.30 -3.64
C THR A 17 14.08 1.56 -4.43
N HIS A 18 13.14 1.44 -5.37
CA HIS A 18 12.61 2.54 -6.18
C HIS A 18 11.13 2.32 -6.46
N MET A 19 10.46 3.33 -7.02
CA MET A 19 9.04 3.35 -7.34
C MET A 19 8.15 3.22 -6.09
N VAL A 20 7.39 2.11 -5.94
CA VAL A 20 6.34 1.97 -4.92
C VAL A 20 6.57 0.77 -4.01
N MET A 21 6.72 -0.45 -4.55
CA MET A 21 6.66 -1.69 -3.77
C MET A 21 7.71 -1.76 -2.66
N GLY A 22 9.00 -1.69 -3.01
CA GLY A 22 10.09 -1.69 -2.03
C GLY A 22 10.04 -0.48 -1.10
N PRO A 23 9.89 0.76 -1.61
CA PRO A 23 9.76 1.94 -0.76
C PRO A 23 8.61 1.87 0.23
N THR A 24 7.48 1.22 -0.09
CA THR A 24 6.37 0.98 0.85
C THR A 24 6.80 0.10 2.02
N CYS A 25 7.56 -0.96 1.77
CA CYS A 25 8.12 -1.80 2.84
C CYS A 25 8.99 -0.98 3.79
N GLY A 26 9.96 -0.23 3.24
CA GLY A 26 10.81 0.67 4.02
C GLY A 26 10.03 1.73 4.79
N MET A 27 8.99 2.33 4.18
CA MET A 27 8.13 3.31 4.84
C MET A 27 7.38 2.70 6.04
N VAL A 28 6.82 1.50 5.90
CA VAL A 28 6.11 0.81 7.00
C VAL A 28 7.07 0.56 8.15
N LEU A 29 8.27 0.06 7.89
CA LEU A 29 9.28 -0.19 8.91
C LEU A 29 9.78 1.13 9.54
N ALA A 30 9.99 2.18 8.72
CA ALA A 30 10.36 3.50 9.21
C ALA A 30 9.26 4.08 10.10
N ASP A 31 8.00 4.10 9.67
CA ASP A 31 6.89 4.62 10.48
C ASP A 31 6.78 3.90 11.83
N LEU A 32 7.15 2.61 11.89
CA LEU A 32 7.20 1.80 13.10
C LEU A 32 8.50 1.95 13.92
N GLY A 33 9.42 2.82 13.50
CA GLY A 33 10.57 3.20 14.32
C GLY A 33 11.94 2.74 13.83
N ALA A 34 12.02 1.89 12.81
CA ALA A 34 13.30 1.50 12.24
C ALA A 34 14.05 2.70 11.63
N GLU A 35 15.35 2.69 11.72
CA GLU A 35 16.22 3.56 10.94
C GLU A 35 16.32 2.98 9.53
N VAL A 36 15.73 3.64 8.55
CA VAL A 36 15.76 3.18 7.16
C VAL A 36 16.69 4.07 6.35
N ILE A 37 17.74 3.46 5.79
CA ILE A 37 18.76 4.10 4.96
C ILE A 37 18.53 3.68 3.52
N LYS A 38 18.11 4.64 2.70
CA LYS A 38 17.92 4.47 1.26
C LYS A 38 19.23 4.74 0.54
N ILE A 39 19.77 3.74 -0.13
CA ILE A 39 20.92 3.91 -1.03
C ILE A 39 20.39 4.29 -2.42
N GLU A 40 20.84 5.44 -2.91
CA GLU A 40 20.50 5.98 -4.22
C GLU A 40 21.76 6.08 -5.08
N PRO A 41 21.65 5.98 -6.41
CA PRO A 41 22.78 6.34 -7.28
C PRO A 41 23.10 7.85 -7.16
N PRO A 42 24.28 8.31 -7.56
CA PRO A 42 24.67 9.73 -7.45
C PRO A 42 23.72 10.73 -8.11
N GLU A 43 23.04 10.30 -9.19
CA GLU A 43 21.99 11.07 -9.89
C GLU A 43 20.62 11.03 -9.21
N GLY A 44 20.45 10.20 -8.20
CA GLY A 44 19.23 10.00 -7.44
C GLY A 44 18.29 8.93 -8.02
N ASP A 45 17.34 8.51 -7.19
CA ASP A 45 16.24 7.63 -7.61
C ASP A 45 15.37 8.34 -8.65
N SER A 46 15.17 7.70 -9.80
CA SER A 46 14.34 8.22 -10.89
C SER A 46 12.90 8.55 -10.45
N THR A 47 12.43 7.95 -9.37
CA THR A 47 11.11 8.22 -8.77
C THR A 47 10.97 9.68 -8.33
N ARG A 48 12.08 10.37 -8.03
CA ARG A 48 12.09 11.80 -7.65
C ARG A 48 11.58 12.72 -8.75
N GLN A 49 11.70 12.29 -10.02
CA GLN A 49 11.43 13.10 -11.21
C GLN A 49 10.17 12.64 -11.95
N LEU A 50 9.41 11.68 -11.43
CA LEU A 50 8.19 11.21 -12.06
C LEU A 50 7.14 12.31 -12.17
N ILE A 51 6.42 12.31 -13.29
CA ILE A 51 5.29 13.22 -13.56
C ILE A 51 3.97 12.45 -13.55
N GLY A 52 2.87 13.17 -13.69
CA GLY A 52 1.53 12.57 -13.76
C GLY A 52 1.19 11.78 -12.49
N SER A 53 0.67 10.57 -12.65
CA SER A 53 0.25 9.71 -11.53
C SER A 53 1.39 9.29 -10.60
N GLY A 54 2.64 9.37 -11.05
CA GLY A 54 3.84 9.05 -10.28
C GLY A 54 4.43 10.22 -9.47
N ALA A 55 3.97 11.45 -9.71
CA ALA A 55 4.58 12.65 -9.12
C ALA A 55 4.61 12.68 -7.59
N GLY A 56 3.69 11.96 -6.92
CA GLY A 56 3.61 11.87 -5.46
C GLY A 56 4.37 10.68 -4.85
N PHE A 57 4.90 9.75 -5.65
CA PHE A 57 5.43 8.48 -5.13
C PHE A 57 6.61 8.70 -4.19
N PHE A 58 7.60 9.50 -4.59
CA PHE A 58 8.76 9.71 -3.74
C PHE A 58 8.37 10.35 -2.40
N ALA A 59 7.57 11.39 -2.43
CA ALA A 59 7.12 12.10 -1.23
C ALA A 59 6.30 11.20 -0.27
N LEU A 60 5.43 10.36 -0.82
CA LEU A 60 4.59 9.47 -0.02
C LEU A 60 5.40 8.34 0.64
N PHE A 61 6.25 7.65 -0.15
CA PHE A 61 6.85 6.38 0.27
C PHE A 61 8.26 6.50 0.88
N ASN A 62 8.85 7.73 0.94
CA ASN A 62 10.20 7.90 1.47
C ASN A 62 10.30 8.84 2.69
N ARG A 63 9.17 9.16 3.33
CA ARG A 63 9.17 9.84 4.64
C ARG A 63 9.83 8.99 5.72
N ASN A 64 10.36 9.62 6.75
CA ASN A 64 11.03 8.98 7.88
C ASN A 64 12.30 8.19 7.52
N LYS A 65 12.85 8.38 6.31
CA LYS A 65 14.06 7.70 5.84
C LYS A 65 15.25 8.64 5.80
N LYS A 66 16.45 8.06 5.80
CA LYS A 66 17.72 8.72 5.46
C LYS A 66 18.07 8.41 4.00
N SER A 67 18.78 9.29 3.32
CA SER A 67 19.32 9.09 1.96
C SER A 67 20.83 9.17 1.99
N ILE A 68 21.48 8.20 1.34
CA ILE A 68 22.89 8.20 1.01
C ILE A 68 23.04 7.95 -0.50
N ALA A 69 23.87 8.75 -1.17
CA ALA A 69 24.13 8.63 -2.58
C ALA A 69 25.46 7.92 -2.82
N LEU A 70 25.41 6.70 -3.43
CA LEU A 70 26.57 5.85 -3.70
C LEU A 70 26.52 5.26 -5.10
N ASP A 71 27.64 5.32 -5.84
CA ASP A 71 27.78 4.55 -7.08
C ASP A 71 28.23 3.12 -6.80
N LEU A 72 27.28 2.19 -6.84
CA LEU A 72 27.52 0.76 -6.61
C LEU A 72 28.31 0.06 -7.73
N HIS A 73 28.58 0.74 -8.84
CA HIS A 73 29.45 0.22 -9.91
C HIS A 73 30.94 0.46 -9.60
N THR A 74 31.27 1.37 -8.70
CA THR A 74 32.61 1.60 -8.20
C THR A 74 32.94 0.67 -7.03
N ALA A 75 34.21 0.26 -6.91
CA ALA A 75 34.64 -0.58 -5.79
C ALA A 75 34.46 0.14 -4.45
N GLN A 76 34.72 1.45 -4.42
CA GLN A 76 34.62 2.27 -3.21
C GLN A 76 33.16 2.49 -2.77
N GLY A 77 32.25 2.81 -3.71
CA GLY A 77 30.83 2.95 -3.39
C GLY A 77 30.20 1.66 -2.93
N LYS A 78 30.60 0.52 -3.53
CA LYS A 78 30.19 -0.80 -3.09
C LYS A 78 30.73 -1.13 -1.68
N GLU A 79 31.99 -0.82 -1.38
CA GLU A 79 32.56 -1.01 -0.05
C GLU A 79 31.81 -0.21 1.00
N ALA A 80 31.47 1.04 0.70
CA ALA A 80 30.67 1.88 1.60
C ALA A 80 29.29 1.25 1.89
N ALA A 81 28.62 0.75 0.85
CA ALA A 81 27.36 0.04 1.01
C ALA A 81 27.53 -1.23 1.88
N LEU A 82 28.58 -2.02 1.69
CA LEU A 82 28.83 -3.23 2.49
C LEU A 82 29.11 -2.90 3.96
N ARG A 83 29.80 -1.80 4.26
CA ARG A 83 30.00 -1.35 5.66
C ARG A 83 28.67 -0.97 6.33
N LEU A 84 27.75 -0.31 5.61
CA LEU A 84 26.41 -0.03 6.12
C LEU A 84 25.61 -1.32 6.35
N ILE A 85 25.64 -2.23 5.38
CA ILE A 85 24.93 -3.53 5.46
C ILE A 85 25.44 -4.37 6.65
N ALA A 86 26.73 -4.33 6.96
CA ALA A 86 27.29 -5.05 8.09
C ALA A 86 26.67 -4.65 9.44
N THR A 87 26.09 -3.46 9.53
CA THR A 87 25.39 -2.94 10.71
C THR A 87 23.87 -3.11 10.63
N ALA A 88 23.32 -3.64 9.53
CA ALA A 88 21.90 -3.70 9.29
C ALA A 88 21.27 -4.99 9.83
N ASP A 89 20.03 -4.88 10.30
CA ASP A 89 19.16 -6.02 10.60
C ASP A 89 18.46 -6.53 9.36
N ILE A 90 18.11 -5.59 8.45
CA ILE A 90 17.32 -5.87 7.24
C ILE A 90 17.99 -5.20 6.04
N VAL A 91 18.09 -5.93 4.94
CA VAL A 91 18.30 -5.41 3.60
C VAL A 91 17.02 -5.58 2.81
N SER A 92 16.58 -4.56 2.08
CA SER A 92 15.39 -4.61 1.22
C SER A 92 15.74 -4.15 -0.20
N GLU A 93 15.29 -4.89 -1.23
CA GLU A 93 15.56 -4.55 -2.62
C GLU A 93 14.37 -4.87 -3.53
N ASN A 94 14.23 -4.12 -4.64
CA ASN A 94 13.23 -4.42 -5.67
C ASN A 94 13.79 -4.30 -7.10
N PHE A 95 15.04 -4.63 -7.28
CA PHE A 95 15.68 -4.64 -8.60
C PHE A 95 15.26 -5.88 -9.41
N ARG A 96 15.51 -5.81 -10.71
CA ARG A 96 15.28 -6.94 -11.61
C ARG A 96 16.09 -8.17 -11.16
N PRO A 97 15.58 -9.40 -11.39
CA PRO A 97 16.28 -10.61 -11.05
C PRO A 97 17.74 -10.60 -11.52
N GLY A 98 18.65 -11.06 -10.67
CA GLY A 98 20.09 -11.13 -10.95
C GLY A 98 20.87 -9.81 -10.80
N THR A 99 20.21 -8.67 -10.60
CA THR A 99 20.94 -7.37 -10.45
C THR A 99 21.76 -7.34 -9.18
N MET A 100 21.18 -7.70 -8.03
CA MET A 100 21.89 -7.74 -6.76
C MET A 100 23.05 -8.74 -6.78
N ALA A 101 22.89 -9.89 -7.42
CA ALA A 101 23.96 -10.88 -7.59
C ALA A 101 25.13 -10.30 -8.41
N ARG A 102 24.86 -9.59 -9.52
CA ARG A 102 25.92 -8.92 -10.31
C ARG A 102 26.67 -7.86 -9.51
N LEU A 103 25.99 -7.19 -8.58
CA LEU A 103 26.61 -6.24 -7.66
C LEU A 103 27.33 -6.92 -6.50
N GLY A 104 27.14 -8.25 -6.29
CA GLY A 104 27.63 -9.00 -5.13
C GLY A 104 26.93 -8.57 -3.84
N LEU A 105 25.67 -8.20 -3.93
CA LEU A 105 24.80 -7.75 -2.84
C LEU A 105 23.57 -8.64 -2.69
N ASP A 106 23.59 -9.86 -3.21
CA ASP A 106 22.54 -10.87 -3.03
C ASP A 106 22.58 -11.50 -1.64
N TYR A 107 21.49 -12.17 -1.27
CA TYR A 107 21.39 -12.80 0.06
C TYR A 107 22.51 -13.80 0.33
N ALA A 108 22.89 -14.65 -0.65
CA ALA A 108 23.90 -15.66 -0.49
C ALA A 108 25.29 -15.04 -0.13
N THR A 109 25.58 -13.88 -0.70
CA THR A 109 26.79 -13.11 -0.40
C THR A 109 26.68 -12.39 0.94
N LEU A 110 25.58 -11.66 1.18
CA LEU A 110 25.46 -10.82 2.35
C LEU A 110 25.29 -11.59 3.67
N ARG A 111 24.69 -12.81 3.64
CA ARG A 111 24.60 -13.66 4.82
C ARG A 111 25.97 -14.13 5.34
N GLN A 112 26.99 -14.13 4.50
CA GLN A 112 28.36 -14.44 4.93
C GLN A 112 28.97 -13.28 5.71
N LEU A 113 28.54 -12.05 5.44
CA LEU A 113 28.95 -10.86 6.17
C LEU A 113 28.19 -10.71 7.50
N ASN A 114 26.89 -11.04 7.47
CA ASN A 114 26.01 -10.97 8.65
C ASN A 114 24.99 -12.12 8.59
N GLU A 115 25.23 -13.20 9.36
CA GLU A 115 24.34 -14.35 9.42
C GLU A 115 22.96 -14.06 10.02
N ARG A 116 22.83 -12.94 10.73
CA ARG A 116 21.56 -12.47 11.30
C ARG A 116 20.72 -11.64 10.33
N LEU A 117 21.26 -11.33 9.14
CA LEU A 117 20.64 -10.45 8.18
C LEU A 117 19.32 -11.03 7.63
N ILE A 118 18.25 -10.26 7.70
CA ILE A 118 17.01 -10.53 7.00
C ILE A 118 17.07 -9.82 5.66
N TYR A 119 16.85 -10.55 4.57
CA TYR A 119 16.90 -10.02 3.21
C TYR A 119 15.52 -10.05 2.59
N VAL A 120 14.93 -8.88 2.31
CA VAL A 120 13.59 -8.75 1.73
C VAL A 120 13.71 -8.46 0.24
N SER A 121 13.31 -9.41 -0.58
CA SER A 121 13.33 -9.32 -2.04
C SER A 121 11.93 -9.12 -2.58
N HIS A 122 11.70 -7.97 -3.23
CA HIS A 122 10.42 -7.63 -3.85
C HIS A 122 10.49 -7.91 -5.34
N LYS A 123 9.64 -8.80 -5.83
CA LYS A 123 9.68 -9.28 -7.23
C LYS A 123 8.31 -9.24 -7.90
N GLY A 124 8.31 -9.44 -9.20
CA GLY A 124 7.07 -9.61 -9.96
C GLY A 124 6.36 -10.92 -9.66
N PHE A 125 7.15 -11.98 -9.45
CA PHE A 125 6.69 -13.36 -9.22
C PHE A 125 7.57 -14.01 -8.15
N LEU A 126 7.01 -14.89 -7.34
CA LEU A 126 7.79 -15.81 -6.52
C LEU A 126 8.62 -16.77 -7.40
N PRO A 127 9.68 -17.41 -6.87
CA PRO A 127 10.47 -18.38 -7.63
C PRO A 127 9.59 -19.45 -8.26
N GLY A 128 9.65 -19.58 -9.59
CA GLY A 128 8.82 -20.48 -10.35
C GLY A 128 8.86 -20.23 -11.86
N PRO A 129 7.89 -20.74 -12.62
CA PRO A 129 7.90 -20.66 -14.09
C PRO A 129 7.90 -19.23 -14.66
N TYR A 130 7.50 -18.22 -13.86
CA TYR A 130 7.37 -16.83 -14.30
C TYR A 130 8.42 -15.89 -13.70
N ASP A 131 9.33 -16.36 -12.85
CA ASP A 131 10.30 -15.53 -12.13
C ASP A 131 11.21 -14.69 -13.03
N HIS A 132 11.46 -15.17 -14.25
CA HIS A 132 12.24 -14.47 -15.29
C HIS A 132 11.49 -13.35 -16.01
N ARG A 133 10.17 -13.25 -15.83
CA ARG A 133 9.34 -12.26 -16.52
C ARG A 133 9.44 -10.88 -15.87
N THR A 134 9.40 -9.85 -16.72
CA THR A 134 9.22 -8.47 -16.24
C THR A 134 7.77 -8.29 -15.79
N ALA A 135 7.59 -7.77 -14.59
CA ALA A 135 6.29 -7.45 -14.04
C ALA A 135 6.25 -5.98 -13.57
N LEU A 136 5.10 -5.40 -13.69
CA LEU A 136 4.68 -4.13 -13.12
C LEU A 136 3.32 -4.36 -12.47
N ASP A 137 2.87 -3.44 -11.62
CA ASP A 137 1.55 -3.49 -11.00
C ASP A 137 0.43 -3.78 -12.01
N GLU A 138 0.38 -3.02 -13.11
CA GLU A 138 -0.64 -3.18 -14.16
C GLU A 138 -0.56 -4.54 -14.88
N VAL A 139 0.66 -5.03 -15.13
CA VAL A 139 0.87 -6.33 -15.79
C VAL A 139 0.25 -7.44 -14.94
N VAL A 140 0.49 -7.43 -13.64
CA VAL A 140 -0.04 -8.48 -12.76
C VAL A 140 -1.53 -8.28 -12.47
N GLN A 141 -2.07 -7.07 -12.51
CA GLN A 141 -3.51 -6.85 -12.44
C GLN A 141 -4.24 -7.51 -13.61
N MET A 142 -3.65 -7.43 -14.82
CA MET A 142 -4.19 -8.12 -15.99
C MET A 142 -4.05 -9.64 -15.88
N MET A 143 -2.88 -10.15 -15.50
CA MET A 143 -2.62 -11.59 -15.38
C MET A 143 -3.38 -12.28 -14.25
N GLY A 144 -3.50 -11.59 -13.10
CA GLY A 144 -4.04 -12.16 -11.86
C GLY A 144 -5.54 -11.98 -11.70
N GLY A 145 -6.27 -11.48 -12.71
CA GLY A 145 -7.73 -11.40 -12.72
C GLY A 145 -8.34 -10.15 -12.06
N LEU A 146 -7.56 -9.27 -11.42
CA LEU A 146 -8.11 -8.08 -10.80
C LEU A 146 -8.69 -7.11 -11.83
N ALA A 147 -7.97 -6.89 -12.93
CA ALA A 147 -8.45 -6.02 -14.01
C ALA A 147 -9.73 -6.55 -14.67
N TYR A 148 -9.84 -7.88 -14.83
CA TYR A 148 -11.08 -8.52 -15.29
C TYR A 148 -12.24 -8.23 -14.31
N MET A 149 -12.00 -8.39 -13.02
CA MET A 149 -13.04 -8.18 -11.99
C MET A 149 -13.43 -6.71 -11.84
N THR A 150 -12.51 -5.77 -12.06
CA THR A 150 -12.75 -4.33 -11.92
C THR A 150 -13.49 -3.74 -13.13
N GLY A 151 -13.16 -4.21 -14.33
CA GLY A 151 -13.68 -3.73 -15.61
C GLY A 151 -15.09 -4.23 -15.94
N ARG A 152 -15.51 -3.92 -17.16
CA ARG A 152 -16.72 -4.51 -17.77
C ARG A 152 -16.37 -5.76 -18.55
N GLU A 153 -17.35 -6.55 -18.88
CA GLU A 153 -17.17 -7.68 -19.78
C GLU A 153 -16.58 -7.20 -21.12
N GLY A 154 -15.44 -7.76 -21.52
CA GLY A 154 -14.69 -7.35 -22.70
C GLY A 154 -13.89 -6.04 -22.58
N ASP A 155 -13.95 -5.35 -21.44
CA ASP A 155 -13.26 -4.09 -21.21
C ASP A 155 -12.58 -4.12 -19.81
N PRO A 156 -11.46 -4.86 -19.65
CA PRO A 156 -10.76 -4.97 -18.38
C PRO A 156 -10.19 -3.60 -17.96
N LEU A 157 -10.32 -3.28 -16.68
CA LEU A 157 -9.88 -2.01 -16.12
C LEU A 157 -9.00 -2.25 -14.89
N ARG A 158 -7.82 -1.64 -14.84
CA ARG A 158 -6.99 -1.65 -13.64
C ARG A 158 -7.67 -0.91 -12.49
N ALA A 159 -7.35 -1.28 -11.25
CA ALA A 159 -7.70 -0.49 -10.08
C ALA A 159 -7.04 0.91 -10.15
N GLY A 160 -7.71 1.90 -9.60
CA GLY A 160 -7.28 3.32 -9.66
C GLY A 160 -6.04 3.66 -8.80
N SER A 161 -5.35 2.67 -8.27
CA SER A 161 -4.13 2.81 -7.46
C SER A 161 -3.18 1.67 -7.75
N SER A 162 -1.89 1.79 -7.40
CA SER A 162 -0.86 0.74 -7.47
C SER A 162 -1.06 -0.28 -6.35
N VAL A 163 -2.20 -0.98 -6.37
CA VAL A 163 -2.67 -1.83 -5.27
C VAL A 163 -1.74 -3.00 -4.97
N ASN A 164 -1.16 -3.62 -6.02
CA ASN A 164 -0.24 -4.74 -5.85
C ASN A 164 1.13 -4.29 -5.36
N ASP A 165 1.62 -3.15 -5.82
CA ASP A 165 2.85 -2.56 -5.32
C ASP A 165 2.74 -2.21 -3.83
N ILE A 166 1.67 -1.50 -3.44
CA ILE A 166 1.46 -1.12 -2.04
C ILE A 166 1.30 -2.36 -1.16
N MET A 167 0.45 -3.30 -1.57
CA MET A 167 0.22 -4.54 -0.82
C MET A 167 1.47 -5.42 -0.78
N GLY A 168 2.24 -5.49 -1.87
CA GLY A 168 3.51 -6.21 -1.93
C GLY A 168 4.55 -5.63 -0.98
N GLY A 169 4.65 -4.31 -0.88
CA GLY A 169 5.47 -3.64 0.13
C GLY A 169 5.02 -3.94 1.56
N MET A 170 3.70 -3.96 1.80
CA MET A 170 3.13 -4.35 3.10
C MET A 170 3.42 -5.81 3.43
N PHE A 171 3.27 -6.75 2.50
CA PHE A 171 3.64 -8.16 2.72
C PHE A 171 5.15 -8.34 2.90
N GLY A 172 5.98 -7.55 2.22
CA GLY A 172 7.42 -7.52 2.50
C GLY A 172 7.73 -7.11 3.94
N ALA A 173 7.07 -6.06 4.44
CA ALA A 173 7.20 -5.64 5.83
C ALA A 173 6.68 -6.70 6.80
N ILE A 174 5.52 -7.32 6.54
CA ILE A 174 4.96 -8.42 7.36
C ILE A 174 5.95 -9.59 7.39
N GLY A 175 6.53 -9.97 6.24
CA GLY A 175 7.53 -11.02 6.14
C GLY A 175 8.80 -10.68 6.94
N ALA A 176 9.28 -9.43 6.86
CA ALA A 176 10.41 -8.96 7.67
C ALA A 176 10.11 -9.04 9.18
N MET A 177 8.91 -8.61 9.59
CA MET A 177 8.46 -8.69 10.99
C MET A 177 8.38 -10.13 11.48
N ALA A 178 7.87 -11.04 10.67
CA ALA A 178 7.81 -12.48 10.98
C ALA A 178 9.21 -13.09 11.11
N ALA A 179 10.13 -12.71 10.20
CA ALA A 179 11.52 -13.14 10.24
C ALA A 179 12.26 -12.62 11.49
N LEU A 180 12.03 -11.34 11.86
CA LEU A 180 12.54 -10.75 13.10
C LEU A 180 12.03 -11.51 14.33
N ALA A 181 10.71 -11.73 14.40
CA ALA A 181 10.09 -12.45 15.51
C ALA A 181 10.63 -13.88 15.64
N GLN A 182 10.88 -14.57 14.53
CA GLN A 182 11.47 -15.90 14.52
C GLN A 182 12.95 -15.86 14.93
N ARG A 183 13.73 -14.90 14.40
CA ARG A 183 15.16 -14.74 14.71
C ARG A 183 15.38 -14.47 16.20
N ASP A 184 14.61 -13.55 16.75
CA ASP A 184 14.86 -12.98 18.07
C ASP A 184 13.90 -13.50 19.16
N HIS A 185 13.17 -14.60 18.90
CA HIS A 185 12.23 -15.16 19.88
C HIS A 185 12.95 -15.56 21.18
N PRO A 186 12.45 -15.15 22.36
CA PRO A 186 13.20 -15.27 23.62
C PRO A 186 13.50 -16.71 24.07
N THR A 187 12.72 -17.70 23.59
CA THR A 187 12.89 -19.11 24.03
C THR A 187 13.32 -20.04 22.89
N ASN A 188 12.99 -19.77 21.66
CA ASN A 188 13.27 -20.63 20.51
C ASN A 188 13.72 -19.86 19.26
N GLY A 189 14.23 -18.66 19.46
CA GLY A 189 14.79 -17.86 18.38
C GLY A 189 15.96 -18.56 17.71
N THR A 190 16.02 -18.47 16.38
CA THR A 190 17.09 -19.10 15.60
C THR A 190 18.41 -18.36 15.72
N GLY A 191 18.39 -17.09 16.08
CA GLY A 191 19.54 -16.19 16.01
C GLY A 191 20.01 -15.89 14.59
N ILE A 192 19.42 -16.54 13.57
CA ILE A 192 19.85 -16.51 12.18
C ILE A 192 18.80 -15.78 11.34
N GLY A 193 19.26 -14.90 10.44
CA GLY A 193 18.42 -14.23 9.45
C GLY A 193 17.97 -15.16 8.34
N GLN A 194 17.09 -14.65 7.48
CA GLN A 194 16.55 -15.41 6.35
C GLN A 194 16.19 -14.51 5.17
N GLU A 195 16.01 -15.13 4.01
CA GLU A 195 15.48 -14.45 2.84
C GLU A 195 13.96 -14.48 2.86
N VAL A 196 13.35 -13.32 2.58
CA VAL A 196 11.91 -13.11 2.49
C VAL A 196 11.59 -12.65 1.06
N HIS A 197 10.68 -13.31 0.41
CA HIS A 197 10.18 -12.91 -0.90
C HIS A 197 8.75 -12.37 -0.79
N SER A 198 8.49 -11.21 -1.40
CA SER A 198 7.16 -10.71 -1.67
C SER A 198 7.00 -10.47 -3.16
N ALA A 199 5.87 -10.85 -3.74
CA ALA A 199 5.68 -10.77 -5.19
C ALA A 199 4.33 -10.20 -5.59
N LEU A 200 4.34 -9.42 -6.68
CA LEU A 200 3.16 -8.70 -7.20
C LEU A 200 2.05 -9.66 -7.64
N PHE A 201 2.43 -10.74 -8.34
CA PHE A 201 1.44 -11.67 -8.90
C PHE A 201 0.68 -12.42 -7.82
N GLU A 202 1.38 -12.98 -6.85
CA GLU A 202 0.77 -13.71 -5.74
C GLU A 202 -0.07 -12.79 -4.85
N ASN A 203 0.32 -11.52 -4.70
CA ASN A 203 -0.49 -10.50 -4.05
C ASN A 203 -1.80 -10.26 -4.79
N ASN A 204 -1.75 -10.19 -6.13
CA ASN A 204 -2.95 -10.05 -6.95
C ASN A 204 -3.87 -11.26 -6.81
N VAL A 205 -3.31 -12.47 -6.87
CA VAL A 205 -4.07 -13.72 -6.67
C VAL A 205 -4.75 -13.73 -5.29
N PHE A 206 -4.05 -13.27 -4.25
CA PHE A 206 -4.63 -13.14 -2.91
C PHE A 206 -5.83 -12.18 -2.88
N LEU A 207 -5.76 -11.03 -3.59
CA LEU A 207 -6.90 -10.10 -3.71
C LEU A 207 -8.12 -10.71 -4.38
N VAL A 208 -7.93 -11.52 -5.43
CA VAL A 208 -9.05 -12.14 -6.17
C VAL A 208 -9.44 -13.52 -5.66
N ALA A 209 -8.78 -14.02 -4.62
CA ALA A 209 -8.99 -15.37 -4.09
C ALA A 209 -10.47 -15.66 -3.72
N GLN A 210 -11.21 -14.65 -3.26
CA GLN A 210 -12.67 -14.79 -3.00
C GLN A 210 -13.44 -15.20 -4.25
N HIS A 211 -13.06 -14.74 -5.44
CA HIS A 211 -13.72 -15.08 -6.70
C HIS A 211 -13.28 -16.45 -7.22
N MET A 212 -12.04 -16.85 -6.94
CA MET A 212 -11.56 -18.21 -7.19
C MET A 212 -12.36 -19.21 -6.34
N MET A 213 -12.57 -18.91 -5.06
CA MET A 213 -13.37 -19.73 -4.16
C MET A 213 -14.86 -19.70 -4.51
N GLN A 214 -15.40 -18.57 -4.98
CA GLN A 214 -16.75 -18.52 -5.53
C GLN A 214 -16.92 -19.52 -6.66
N PHE A 215 -16.01 -19.56 -7.62
CA PHE A 215 -16.03 -20.55 -8.69
C PHE A 215 -15.92 -21.98 -8.17
N ALA A 216 -14.99 -22.24 -7.26
CA ALA A 216 -14.80 -23.58 -6.69
C ALA A 216 -16.05 -24.10 -5.97
N VAL A 217 -16.80 -23.23 -5.30
CA VAL A 217 -18.02 -23.59 -4.54
C VAL A 217 -19.24 -23.72 -5.45
N THR A 218 -19.38 -22.83 -6.45
CA THR A 218 -20.60 -22.74 -7.27
C THR A 218 -20.51 -23.44 -8.60
N GLY A 219 -19.29 -23.72 -9.11
CA GLY A 219 -19.04 -24.20 -10.45
C GLY A 219 -19.28 -23.15 -11.55
N ALA A 220 -19.66 -21.92 -11.18
CA ALA A 220 -19.96 -20.83 -12.10
C ALA A 220 -18.88 -19.74 -12.05
N PRO A 221 -18.35 -19.27 -13.21
CA PRO A 221 -17.39 -18.19 -13.24
C PRO A 221 -17.93 -16.92 -12.59
N ALA A 222 -17.07 -16.22 -11.84
CA ALA A 222 -17.41 -14.90 -11.30
C ALA A 222 -17.53 -13.89 -12.45
N ALA A 223 -18.67 -13.20 -12.53
CA ALA A 223 -18.84 -12.08 -13.47
C ALA A 223 -18.06 -10.85 -12.98
N PRO A 224 -17.58 -9.99 -13.88
CA PRO A 224 -17.00 -8.71 -13.52
C PRO A 224 -17.89 -7.89 -12.60
N MET A 225 -17.30 -7.06 -11.72
CA MET A 225 -18.04 -6.32 -10.70
C MET A 225 -19.22 -5.49 -11.24
N PRO A 226 -19.15 -4.83 -12.42
CA PRO A 226 -20.29 -4.09 -12.97
C PRO A 226 -21.48 -4.96 -13.38
N SER A 227 -21.25 -6.24 -13.73
CA SER A 227 -22.29 -7.17 -14.20
C SER A 227 -22.56 -8.33 -13.21
N ARG A 228 -21.93 -8.30 -12.03
CA ARG A 228 -22.12 -9.35 -11.01
C ARG A 228 -23.53 -9.42 -10.49
N ILE A 229 -23.97 -10.59 -10.11
CA ILE A 229 -25.12 -10.74 -9.24
C ILE A 229 -24.67 -10.28 -7.84
N SER A 230 -25.26 -9.20 -7.35
CA SER A 230 -24.94 -8.69 -6.01
C SER A 230 -25.37 -9.69 -4.94
N ALA A 231 -24.60 -9.81 -3.88
CA ALA A 231 -24.98 -10.59 -2.70
C ALA A 231 -26.13 -9.93 -1.90
N TRP A 232 -26.40 -8.65 -2.16
CA TRP A 232 -27.42 -7.87 -1.45
C TRP A 232 -28.40 -7.22 -2.42
N GLY A 233 -29.64 -7.06 -1.96
CA GLY A 233 -30.73 -6.43 -2.71
C GLY A 233 -30.40 -4.99 -3.10
N ILE A 234 -29.90 -4.20 -2.15
CA ILE A 234 -29.42 -2.84 -2.37
C ILE A 234 -27.96 -2.77 -1.95
N TYR A 235 -27.08 -2.50 -2.90
CA TYR A 235 -25.65 -2.29 -2.70
C TYR A 235 -25.12 -1.63 -3.97
N ASP A 236 -25.33 -0.31 -4.08
CA ASP A 236 -25.16 0.37 -5.37
C ASP A 236 -24.92 1.88 -5.19
N VAL A 237 -24.44 2.51 -6.26
CA VAL A 237 -24.33 3.96 -6.36
C VAL A 237 -25.59 4.51 -7.01
N PHE A 238 -26.17 5.54 -6.39
CA PHE A 238 -27.36 6.24 -6.89
C PHE A 238 -26.97 7.62 -7.36
N THR A 239 -27.44 7.98 -8.57
CA THR A 239 -27.44 9.38 -9.03
C THR A 239 -28.63 10.08 -8.39
N VAL A 240 -28.39 11.25 -7.82
CA VAL A 240 -29.35 12.01 -7.01
C VAL A 240 -29.67 13.36 -7.66
N LYS A 241 -30.57 14.13 -7.05
CA LYS A 241 -30.92 15.48 -7.51
C LYS A 241 -29.66 16.34 -7.68
N GLY A 242 -29.58 17.03 -8.81
CA GLY A 242 -28.42 17.86 -9.14
C GLY A 242 -27.24 17.09 -9.77
N GLY A 243 -27.38 15.78 -10.06
CA GLY A 243 -26.35 14.98 -10.72
C GLY A 243 -25.26 14.44 -9.79
N GLY A 244 -25.33 14.70 -8.48
CA GLY A 244 -24.45 14.11 -7.49
C GLY A 244 -24.64 12.59 -7.38
N GLN A 245 -23.75 11.93 -6.65
CA GLN A 245 -23.81 10.48 -6.44
C GLN A 245 -23.64 10.14 -4.96
N ILE A 246 -24.33 9.09 -4.52
CA ILE A 246 -24.21 8.53 -3.18
C ILE A 246 -24.27 7.00 -3.25
N PHE A 247 -23.40 6.32 -2.51
CA PHE A 247 -23.48 4.88 -2.32
C PHE A 247 -24.41 4.55 -1.15
N LEU A 248 -25.24 3.53 -1.32
CA LEU A 248 -26.12 3.01 -0.27
C LEU A 248 -26.04 1.49 -0.22
N ALA A 249 -25.94 0.94 0.99
CA ALA A 249 -26.06 -0.48 1.25
C ALA A 249 -27.23 -0.76 2.19
N VAL A 250 -28.07 -1.73 1.83
CA VAL A 250 -29.10 -2.33 2.70
C VAL A 250 -28.86 -3.83 2.68
N VAL A 251 -28.15 -4.32 3.70
CA VAL A 251 -27.58 -5.67 3.71
C VAL A 251 -28.33 -6.66 4.60
N SER A 252 -29.36 -6.19 5.32
CA SER A 252 -30.20 -7.04 6.17
C SER A 252 -31.68 -6.73 5.99
N ASP A 253 -32.54 -7.67 6.45
CA ASP A 253 -33.99 -7.48 6.40
C ASP A 253 -34.44 -6.37 7.37
N SER A 254 -33.77 -6.22 8.50
CA SER A 254 -34.02 -5.11 9.43
C SER A 254 -33.69 -3.76 8.81
N GLN A 255 -32.56 -3.64 8.10
CA GLN A 255 -32.22 -2.41 7.39
C GLN A 255 -33.19 -2.10 6.23
N TRP A 256 -33.76 -3.14 5.60
CA TRP A 256 -34.81 -2.95 4.59
C TRP A 256 -36.06 -2.32 5.17
N ALA A 257 -36.51 -2.82 6.33
CA ALA A 257 -37.65 -2.23 7.02
C ALA A 257 -37.41 -0.78 7.43
N VAL A 258 -36.22 -0.50 7.98
CA VAL A 258 -35.80 0.88 8.34
C VAL A 258 -35.79 1.78 7.12
N PHE A 259 -35.19 1.33 6.02
CA PHE A 259 -35.12 2.07 4.78
C PHE A 259 -36.51 2.39 4.22
N CYS A 260 -37.38 1.41 4.10
CA CYS A 260 -38.74 1.63 3.60
C CYS A 260 -39.54 2.58 4.49
N THR A 261 -39.38 2.49 5.81
CA THR A 261 -40.05 3.39 6.76
C THR A 261 -39.52 4.83 6.61
N ALA A 262 -38.21 5.01 6.53
CA ALA A 262 -37.59 6.33 6.41
C ALA A 262 -38.02 7.08 5.12
N PHE A 263 -38.30 6.35 4.06
CA PHE A 263 -38.71 6.91 2.76
C PHE A 263 -40.21 6.75 2.43
N ALA A 264 -41.03 6.35 3.41
CA ALA A 264 -42.47 6.14 3.25
C ALA A 264 -42.83 5.16 2.10
N LEU A 265 -42.02 4.12 1.92
CA LEU A 265 -42.19 3.09 0.87
C LEU A 265 -43.00 1.88 1.40
N ALA A 266 -44.17 2.13 1.96
CA ALA A 266 -45.00 1.13 2.58
C ALA A 266 -45.39 -0.01 1.63
N GLU A 267 -45.62 0.27 0.36
CA GLU A 267 -45.96 -0.71 -0.66
C GLU A 267 -44.80 -1.69 -0.92
N LEU A 268 -43.56 -1.17 -0.97
CA LEU A 268 -42.38 -2.02 -1.14
C LEU A 268 -42.11 -2.86 0.14
N LEU A 269 -42.38 -2.30 1.30
CA LEU A 269 -42.23 -3.02 2.58
C LEU A 269 -43.23 -4.20 2.71
N ALA A 270 -44.45 -4.02 2.21
CA ALA A 270 -45.50 -5.02 2.25
C ALA A 270 -45.45 -6.05 1.09
N ASP A 271 -44.57 -5.83 0.11
CA ASP A 271 -44.47 -6.70 -1.08
C ASP A 271 -43.88 -8.07 -0.71
N PRO A 272 -44.64 -9.19 -0.89
CA PRO A 272 -44.20 -10.54 -0.56
C PRO A 272 -42.98 -11.00 -1.38
N ARG A 273 -42.67 -10.34 -2.48
CA ARG A 273 -41.50 -10.60 -3.33
C ARG A 273 -40.19 -9.95 -2.81
N LEU A 274 -40.27 -9.22 -1.68
CA LEU A 274 -39.14 -8.43 -1.13
C LEU A 274 -38.85 -8.76 0.35
N VAL A 275 -39.40 -9.84 0.88
CA VAL A 275 -39.34 -10.17 2.31
C VAL A 275 -37.92 -10.42 2.78
N THR A 276 -37.17 -11.26 2.06
CA THR A 276 -35.78 -11.56 2.42
C THR A 276 -34.78 -10.86 1.53
N ASN A 277 -33.53 -10.76 2.00
CA ASN A 277 -32.46 -10.22 1.15
C ASN A 277 -32.35 -10.99 -0.19
N ASN A 278 -32.47 -12.31 -0.16
CA ASN A 278 -32.40 -13.11 -1.38
C ASN A 278 -33.54 -12.82 -2.36
N ASP A 279 -34.75 -12.53 -1.83
CA ASP A 279 -35.88 -12.13 -2.66
C ASP A 279 -35.62 -10.79 -3.32
N ARG A 280 -35.07 -9.81 -2.58
CA ARG A 280 -34.66 -8.52 -3.11
C ARG A 280 -33.54 -8.63 -4.14
N VAL A 281 -32.61 -9.55 -3.96
CA VAL A 281 -31.57 -9.86 -4.97
C VAL A 281 -32.22 -10.36 -6.27
N ARG A 282 -33.19 -11.27 -6.20
CA ARG A 282 -33.92 -11.76 -7.38
C ARG A 282 -34.75 -10.66 -8.04
N ALA A 283 -35.27 -9.73 -7.25
CA ALA A 283 -36.11 -8.61 -7.70
C ALA A 283 -35.31 -7.42 -8.27
N ARG A 284 -33.97 -7.41 -8.22
CA ARG A 284 -33.14 -6.25 -8.58
C ARG A 284 -33.45 -5.63 -9.94
N SER A 285 -33.82 -6.45 -10.93
CA SER A 285 -34.11 -6.00 -12.29
C SER A 285 -35.24 -4.97 -12.38
N TRP A 286 -36.25 -5.09 -11.54
CA TRP A 286 -37.35 -4.13 -11.45
C TRP A 286 -37.29 -3.23 -10.22
N LEU A 287 -36.76 -3.70 -9.11
CA LEU A 287 -36.63 -2.93 -7.86
C LEU A 287 -35.66 -1.75 -8.00
N MET A 288 -34.48 -2.00 -8.57
CA MET A 288 -33.45 -0.95 -8.65
C MET A 288 -33.86 0.26 -9.51
N PRO A 289 -34.54 0.11 -10.67
CA PRO A 289 -35.11 1.26 -11.39
C PRO A 289 -36.08 2.10 -10.57
N VAL A 290 -36.94 1.48 -9.77
CA VAL A 290 -37.89 2.18 -8.90
C VAL A 290 -37.14 2.98 -7.83
N LEU A 291 -36.17 2.36 -7.17
CA LEU A 291 -35.37 3.03 -6.14
C LEU A 291 -34.50 4.17 -6.73
N ARG A 292 -33.92 3.98 -7.90
CA ARG A 292 -33.13 5.02 -8.56
C ARG A 292 -33.99 6.25 -8.87
N LEU A 293 -35.19 6.04 -9.37
CA LEU A 293 -36.12 7.15 -9.61
C LEU A 293 -36.49 7.87 -8.31
N HIS A 294 -36.75 7.11 -7.24
CA HIS A 294 -37.07 7.68 -5.93
C HIS A 294 -35.92 8.55 -5.38
N MET A 295 -34.67 8.03 -5.46
CA MET A 295 -33.48 8.75 -4.95
C MET A 295 -33.18 10.05 -5.72
N GLN A 296 -33.60 10.18 -6.97
CA GLN A 296 -33.43 11.40 -7.77
C GLN A 296 -34.23 12.60 -7.24
N ALA A 297 -35.21 12.36 -6.37
CA ALA A 297 -35.97 13.44 -5.73
C ALA A 297 -35.16 14.22 -4.67
N PHE A 298 -34.09 13.64 -4.16
CA PHE A 298 -33.30 14.15 -3.04
C PHE A 298 -31.87 14.51 -3.45
N THR A 299 -31.26 15.46 -2.76
CA THR A 299 -29.81 15.75 -2.86
C THR A 299 -29.01 14.71 -2.07
N ALA A 300 -27.69 14.63 -2.35
CA ALA A 300 -26.80 13.75 -1.59
C ALA A 300 -26.74 14.10 -0.10
N ALA A 301 -26.82 15.40 0.25
CA ALA A 301 -26.82 15.85 1.63
C ALA A 301 -28.09 15.44 2.40
N GLU A 302 -29.27 15.61 1.76
CA GLU A 302 -30.56 15.18 2.35
C GLU A 302 -30.56 13.67 2.57
N LEU A 303 -30.14 12.87 1.59
CA LEU A 303 -30.06 11.42 1.74
C LEU A 303 -29.06 11.00 2.81
N GLY A 304 -27.86 11.63 2.83
CA GLY A 304 -26.85 11.35 3.85
C GLY A 304 -27.38 11.57 5.27
N GLY A 305 -28.08 12.67 5.51
CA GLY A 305 -28.70 12.94 6.80
C GLY A 305 -29.77 11.90 7.19
N VAL A 306 -30.63 11.47 6.25
CA VAL A 306 -31.61 10.40 6.50
C VAL A 306 -30.93 9.06 6.79
N PHE A 307 -29.90 8.70 6.01
CA PHE A 307 -29.19 7.42 6.21
C PHE A 307 -28.45 7.38 7.56
N GLU A 308 -27.77 8.47 7.93
CA GLU A 308 -27.05 8.57 9.20
C GLU A 308 -28.01 8.47 10.39
N GLN A 309 -29.12 9.22 10.38
CA GLN A 309 -30.13 9.19 11.43
C GLN A 309 -30.76 7.80 11.62
N ASN A 310 -30.84 7.01 10.56
CA ASN A 310 -31.45 5.68 10.56
C ASN A 310 -30.42 4.53 10.62
N GLY A 311 -29.12 4.82 10.78
CA GLY A 311 -28.07 3.80 10.87
C GLY A 311 -27.91 2.95 9.59
N LEU A 312 -28.22 3.51 8.43
CA LEU A 312 -28.06 2.84 7.13
C LEU A 312 -26.64 3.10 6.59
N PRO A 313 -25.89 2.08 6.16
CA PRO A 313 -24.57 2.26 5.58
C PRO A 313 -24.62 3.04 4.26
N PHE A 314 -23.92 4.14 4.19
CA PHE A 314 -23.82 4.99 2.99
C PHE A 314 -22.45 5.65 2.90
N ALA A 315 -22.12 6.16 1.73
CA ALA A 315 -20.95 7.00 1.53
C ALA A 315 -21.17 8.01 0.40
N PRO A 316 -20.68 9.26 0.53
CA PRO A 316 -20.52 10.13 -0.62
C PRO A 316 -19.43 9.57 -1.55
N ILE A 317 -19.46 9.94 -2.83
CA ILE A 317 -18.38 9.62 -3.75
C ILE A 317 -17.34 10.74 -3.64
N THR A 318 -16.25 10.45 -2.96
CA THR A 318 -15.19 11.41 -2.62
C THR A 318 -14.03 11.31 -3.61
N ARG A 319 -13.43 12.44 -3.98
CA ARG A 319 -12.19 12.49 -4.77
C ARG A 319 -10.98 12.45 -3.83
N PRO A 320 -9.82 11.93 -4.27
CA PRO A 320 -8.62 11.87 -3.44
C PRO A 320 -8.19 13.23 -2.87
N GLU A 321 -8.31 14.31 -3.65
CA GLU A 321 -7.97 15.68 -3.21
C GLU A 321 -8.88 16.21 -2.12
N ASP A 322 -10.13 15.78 -2.06
CA ASP A 322 -11.09 16.21 -1.04
C ASP A 322 -10.78 15.62 0.34
N LEU A 323 -10.00 14.52 0.39
CA LEU A 323 -9.60 13.85 1.63
C LEU A 323 -8.68 14.71 2.50
N PHE A 324 -8.01 15.72 1.95
CA PHE A 324 -7.24 16.68 2.75
C PHE A 324 -8.12 17.52 3.69
N ALA A 325 -9.40 17.67 3.38
CA ALA A 325 -10.38 18.37 4.20
C ALA A 325 -11.36 17.42 4.92
N ASP A 326 -11.13 16.10 4.84
CA ASP A 326 -12.03 15.13 5.47
C ASP A 326 -12.04 15.28 7.01
N PRO A 327 -13.22 15.50 7.61
CA PRO A 327 -13.33 15.81 9.03
C PRO A 327 -12.89 14.65 9.93
N HIS A 328 -13.08 13.40 9.51
CA HIS A 328 -12.65 12.24 10.28
C HIS A 328 -11.13 12.09 10.25
N LEU A 329 -10.48 12.27 9.10
CA LEU A 329 -9.02 12.24 9.00
C LEU A 329 -8.37 13.36 9.83
N LEU A 330 -8.95 14.55 9.78
CA LEU A 330 -8.47 15.69 10.59
C LEU A 330 -8.65 15.43 12.09
N ALA A 331 -9.83 15.00 12.52
CA ALA A 331 -10.14 14.76 13.94
C ALA A 331 -9.33 13.59 14.53
N THR A 332 -9.02 12.56 13.74
CA THR A 332 -8.28 11.36 14.18
C THR A 332 -6.76 11.49 14.01
N GLY A 333 -6.26 12.63 13.55
CA GLY A 333 -4.84 12.80 13.23
C GLY A 333 -4.38 11.86 12.13
N GLY A 334 -5.25 11.58 11.15
CA GLY A 334 -4.94 10.71 10.00
C GLY A 334 -4.01 11.33 8.97
N LEU A 335 -3.80 12.65 9.05
CA LEU A 335 -2.92 13.43 8.19
C LEU A 335 -1.81 14.09 9.00
N ALA A 336 -0.61 14.17 8.45
CA ALA A 336 0.51 14.92 9.03
C ALA A 336 1.04 15.95 8.03
N ARG A 337 1.53 17.08 8.57
CA ARG A 337 2.19 18.10 7.74
C ARG A 337 3.52 17.57 7.22
N LEU A 338 3.72 17.68 5.91
CA LEU A 338 4.92 17.26 5.19
C LEU A 338 5.45 18.43 4.39
N VAL A 339 6.79 18.58 4.35
CA VAL A 339 7.47 19.53 3.48
C VAL A 339 8.09 18.77 2.33
N LEU A 340 7.73 19.16 1.10
CA LEU A 340 8.26 18.59 -0.12
C LEU A 340 9.70 19.10 -0.39
N ASN A 341 10.43 18.41 -1.25
CA ASN A 341 11.81 18.75 -1.58
C ASN A 341 11.96 20.15 -2.26
N ASP A 342 10.89 20.69 -2.81
CA ASP A 342 10.82 22.05 -3.36
C ASP A 342 10.43 23.13 -2.32
N GLY A 343 10.29 22.75 -1.04
CA GLY A 343 9.93 23.63 0.07
C GLY A 343 8.42 23.84 0.27
N ARG A 344 7.57 23.38 -0.62
CA ARG A 344 6.11 23.47 -0.43
C ARG A 344 5.64 22.59 0.72
N SER A 345 4.72 23.11 1.53
CA SER A 345 4.05 22.34 2.58
C SER A 345 2.77 21.69 2.05
N THR A 346 2.56 20.43 2.42
CA THR A 346 1.33 19.69 2.17
C THR A 346 1.00 18.80 3.37
N GLN A 347 0.02 17.94 3.23
CA GLN A 347 -0.29 16.89 4.20
C GLN A 347 -0.07 15.52 3.56
N VAL A 348 0.25 14.53 4.38
CA VAL A 348 0.43 13.14 3.97
C VAL A 348 -0.40 12.23 4.86
N PRO A 349 -1.10 11.22 4.31
CA PRO A 349 -1.79 10.23 5.12
C PRO A 349 -0.79 9.38 5.91
N LEU A 350 -1.09 9.21 7.18
CA LEU A 350 -0.32 8.34 8.08
C LEU A 350 -0.80 6.88 7.98
N MET A 351 0.02 5.96 8.48
CA MET A 351 -0.36 4.55 8.57
C MET A 351 -1.70 4.38 9.31
N PRO A 352 -2.61 3.51 8.80
CA PRO A 352 -3.96 3.35 9.35
C PRO A 352 -3.98 2.42 10.58
N ILE A 353 -3.02 2.58 11.50
CA ILE A 353 -2.93 1.81 12.74
C ILE A 353 -2.74 2.72 13.94
N THR A 354 -3.17 2.25 15.10
CA THR A 354 -2.83 2.85 16.41
C THR A 354 -2.22 1.79 17.30
N LEU A 355 -1.24 2.18 18.09
CA LEU A 355 -0.62 1.37 19.14
C LEU A 355 -0.91 2.07 20.47
N ASP A 356 -1.63 1.41 21.36
CA ASP A 356 -2.10 2.00 22.61
C ASP A 356 -2.81 3.36 22.40
N GLY A 357 -3.73 3.38 21.42
CA GLY A 357 -4.48 4.58 21.04
C GLY A 357 -3.67 5.68 20.35
N LYS A 358 -2.38 5.49 20.11
CA LYS A 358 -1.50 6.46 19.47
C LYS A 358 -1.10 6.02 18.08
N ARG A 359 -1.15 6.94 17.12
CA ARG A 359 -0.74 6.68 15.74
C ARG A 359 0.77 6.93 15.58
N PRO A 360 1.52 6.01 14.91
CA PRO A 360 2.87 6.32 14.46
C PRO A 360 2.85 7.54 13.52
N GLY A 361 3.72 8.51 13.79
CA GLY A 361 3.67 9.81 13.14
C GLY A 361 4.81 10.05 12.13
N LEU A 362 4.70 11.17 11.44
CA LEU A 362 5.79 11.72 10.65
C LEU A 362 6.87 12.28 11.59
N ARG A 363 8.11 11.82 11.46
CA ARG A 363 9.29 12.28 12.21
C ARG A 363 10.24 13.10 11.35
N SER A 364 10.39 12.73 10.07
CA SER A 364 11.17 13.48 9.11
C SER A 364 10.47 13.51 7.75
N ASN A 365 10.70 14.59 7.02
CA ASN A 365 10.28 14.73 5.63
C ASN A 365 11.03 13.73 4.74
N PRO A 366 10.57 13.50 3.50
CA PRO A 366 11.36 12.76 2.51
C PRO A 366 12.74 13.41 2.36
N PRO A 367 13.83 12.62 2.41
CA PRO A 367 15.18 13.20 2.39
C PRO A 367 15.52 13.82 1.03
N GLN A 368 16.39 14.85 1.03
CA GLN A 368 17.09 15.27 -0.16
C GLN A 368 18.04 14.17 -0.63
N LEU A 369 18.45 14.19 -1.89
CA LEU A 369 19.43 13.26 -2.41
C LEU A 369 20.75 13.39 -1.63
N GLY A 370 21.22 12.28 -1.09
CA GLY A 370 22.49 12.24 -0.35
C GLY A 370 22.52 13.06 0.95
N GLU A 371 21.38 13.52 1.45
CA GLU A 371 21.28 14.39 2.64
C GLU A 371 22.09 13.86 3.84
N HIS A 372 22.24 12.56 3.95
CA HIS A 372 22.88 11.92 5.09
C HIS A 372 24.20 11.23 4.72
N THR A 373 24.73 11.46 3.50
CA THR A 373 25.92 10.75 2.99
C THR A 373 27.11 10.86 3.95
N ASP A 374 27.52 12.06 4.31
CA ASP A 374 28.72 12.25 5.14
C ASP A 374 28.54 11.68 6.55
N ALA A 375 27.37 11.91 7.17
CA ALA A 375 27.06 11.40 8.50
C ALA A 375 27.08 9.87 8.54
N LEU A 376 26.47 9.21 7.57
CA LEU A 376 26.40 7.74 7.48
C LEU A 376 27.78 7.13 7.15
N LEU A 377 28.57 7.77 6.29
CA LEU A 377 29.94 7.33 6.00
C LEU A 377 30.83 7.46 7.25
N THR A 378 30.75 8.57 7.97
CA THR A 378 31.47 8.76 9.23
C THR A 378 31.09 7.70 10.25
N GLU A 379 29.81 7.39 10.39
CA GLU A 379 29.30 6.36 11.32
C GLU A 379 29.89 4.97 11.05
N VAL A 380 30.12 4.63 9.75
CA VAL A 380 30.74 3.34 9.39
C VAL A 380 32.26 3.41 9.24
N GLY A 381 32.89 4.44 9.81
CA GLY A 381 34.32 4.53 10.05
C GLY A 381 35.13 5.19 8.94
N TYR A 382 34.51 5.95 8.03
CA TYR A 382 35.25 6.78 7.07
C TYR A 382 35.68 8.09 7.74
N THR A 383 36.92 8.49 7.49
CA THR A 383 37.44 9.82 7.84
C THR A 383 36.95 10.87 6.86
N GLU A 384 36.96 12.13 7.25
CA GLU A 384 36.62 13.28 6.37
C GLU A 384 37.42 13.25 5.06
N ALA A 385 38.72 12.95 5.11
CA ALA A 385 39.58 12.86 3.94
C ALA A 385 39.14 11.72 2.99
N GLU A 386 38.75 10.59 3.51
CA GLU A 386 38.23 9.47 2.70
C GLU A 386 36.88 9.79 2.09
N ILE A 387 35.98 10.48 2.81
CA ILE A 387 34.69 10.96 2.26
C ILE A 387 34.93 11.94 1.12
N MET A 388 35.84 12.88 1.28
CA MET A 388 36.22 13.80 0.20
C MET A 388 36.78 13.04 -1.02
N ALA A 389 37.60 12.00 -0.79
CA ALA A 389 38.14 11.20 -1.88
C ALA A 389 37.01 10.38 -2.60
N LEU A 390 36.03 9.84 -1.87
CA LEU A 390 34.86 9.19 -2.48
C LEU A 390 34.07 10.14 -3.37
N ARG A 391 33.84 11.38 -2.92
CA ARG A 391 33.16 12.42 -3.70
C ARG A 391 33.99 12.82 -4.95
N ALA A 392 35.27 13.03 -4.78
CA ALA A 392 36.16 13.37 -5.91
C ALA A 392 36.24 12.26 -6.96
N ALA A 393 36.13 11.00 -6.55
CA ALA A 393 36.07 9.84 -7.44
C ALA A 393 34.67 9.59 -8.04
N GLY A 394 33.64 10.35 -7.68
CA GLY A 394 32.26 10.13 -8.10
C GLY A 394 31.62 8.89 -7.49
N SER A 395 32.24 8.29 -6.46
CA SER A 395 31.74 7.09 -5.78
C SER A 395 30.67 7.40 -4.72
N ALA A 396 30.58 8.67 -4.27
CA ALA A 396 29.53 9.20 -3.41
C ALA A 396 29.15 10.62 -3.85
N ALA A 397 27.93 11.05 -3.51
CA ALA A 397 27.43 12.40 -3.78
C ALA A 397 26.71 13.01 -2.54
#